data_f8bda0fd250b45fc5c034cc3b984bb21
#
_entry.id   f8bda0fd250b45fc5c034cc3b984bb21
#
_cell.length_a   1.000
_cell.length_b   1.000
_cell.length_c   1.000
_cell.angle_alpha   90.00
_cell.angle_beta   90.00
_cell.angle_gamma   90.00
#
_symmetry.space_group_name_H-M   'P 1'
#
loop_
_entity.id
_entity.type
_entity.pdbx_description
1 polymer ?
#
loop_
_entity_poly.entity_id
_entity_poly.type
_entity_poly.pdbx_seq_one_letter_code
_entity_poly.pdbx_strand_id
1 'polypeptide(L)'
;MMEILRGSPALSAFRINKLLARFQAARLPVHTIYAEYVHFADLNAPLNDDEHAQLERLLKYGPALASHAPQGKLLLVTPRPGTISPWSSKATDIAHNCGLQQVNRLERGMAYYIEAGTLTNEQWQQVTAELHDRMMETVFFALDDAEQLFAHHQPTPVTSVDLLGQGRQALIDANLRLGLALAEDEIDYLQDAFTKLGRNPNDIELYMFAQANSEHCRHKIFNADWIIDGEQQPKSLFKMIKNTFETTPDHVLSAYKDNAAVMEGSEVGRYFADHETGRYDFHQEPAHILMKVETHNHPTAISPWPGAATGSGGEIRDEGATGRGAKPKAGLVGFSVSNLRIPGFEQPWEEDFGKPERIVTALDIMTEGPLGGAAFNNEFGRPALNGYFRTYEEKVNSHNGEELRGYHKPIMLAGGIGNIRADHVQKGEINVGAKLVVLGGPAMNIGLGGGAASSMASGQSDADLDFASVQRDNPEMERRCQEVIDRCWQLGDANPILFIHDVGAGGLSNAMPELVSDGGRGGKFELRDICLLYTSPSPRDGATS
;
A
#
# COMPACT_ATOMS: atom_id res chain seq x y z
N MET A 1 9.60 -14.99 -23.78
CA MET A 1 8.55 -15.63 -24.60
C MET A 1 7.37 -15.95 -23.71
N MET A 2 6.17 -15.49 -24.08
CA MET A 2 4.97 -15.72 -23.25
C MET A 2 4.23 -16.98 -23.72
N GLU A 3 3.82 -17.81 -22.77
CA GLU A 3 2.93 -18.94 -22.97
C GLU A 3 1.62 -18.71 -22.22
N ILE A 4 0.49 -19.09 -22.84
CA ILE A 4 -0.86 -18.86 -22.32
C ILE A 4 -1.50 -20.20 -22.00
N LEU A 5 -1.87 -20.42 -20.72
CA LEU A 5 -2.50 -21.64 -20.25
C LEU A 5 -3.88 -21.31 -19.68
N ARG A 6 -4.92 -21.88 -20.30
CA ARG A 6 -6.29 -21.70 -19.80
C ARG A 6 -6.53 -22.57 -18.57
N GLY A 7 -7.18 -21.97 -17.59
CA GLY A 7 -7.46 -22.60 -16.31
C GLY A 7 -8.92 -23.01 -16.12
N SER A 8 -9.31 -23.20 -14.87
CA SER A 8 -10.67 -23.57 -14.48
C SER A 8 -11.61 -22.35 -14.50
N PRO A 9 -12.96 -22.59 -14.48
CA PRO A 9 -13.93 -21.52 -14.23
C PRO A 9 -13.59 -20.74 -12.98
N ALA A 10 -13.60 -19.41 -13.09
CA ALA A 10 -13.19 -18.50 -12.02
C ALA A 10 -14.35 -18.10 -11.10
N LEU A 11 -15.58 -18.15 -11.60
CA LEU A 11 -16.77 -17.71 -10.87
C LEU A 11 -17.76 -18.85 -10.64
N SER A 12 -18.29 -18.91 -9.43
CA SER A 12 -19.44 -19.76 -9.12
C SER A 12 -20.73 -19.22 -9.74
N ALA A 13 -21.72 -20.07 -9.92
CA ALA A 13 -23.05 -19.68 -10.41
C ALA A 13 -23.66 -18.55 -9.55
N PHE A 14 -23.44 -18.56 -8.25
CA PHE A 14 -23.89 -17.49 -7.35
C PHE A 14 -23.25 -16.12 -7.71
N ARG A 15 -21.92 -16.09 -7.93
CA ARG A 15 -21.23 -14.86 -8.30
C ARG A 15 -21.65 -14.34 -9.67
N ILE A 16 -21.82 -15.24 -10.64
CA ILE A 16 -22.34 -14.91 -11.98
C ILE A 16 -23.74 -14.27 -11.87
N ASN A 17 -24.65 -14.90 -11.12
CA ASN A 17 -26.00 -14.36 -10.94
C ASN A 17 -25.99 -12.99 -10.23
N LYS A 18 -25.09 -12.78 -9.28
CA LYS A 18 -24.93 -11.49 -8.60
C LYS A 18 -24.46 -10.40 -9.57
N LEU A 19 -23.50 -10.70 -10.46
CA LEU A 19 -23.04 -9.76 -11.49
C LEU A 19 -24.16 -9.46 -12.50
N LEU A 20 -24.89 -10.47 -12.98
CA LEU A 20 -26.02 -10.27 -13.88
C LEU A 20 -27.11 -9.39 -13.27
N ALA A 21 -27.40 -9.57 -11.97
CA ALA A 21 -28.35 -8.73 -11.25
C ALA A 21 -27.88 -7.25 -11.16
N ARG A 22 -26.59 -7.02 -10.96
CA ARG A 22 -26.00 -5.67 -10.97
C ARG A 22 -26.13 -5.01 -12.35
N PHE A 23 -25.78 -5.73 -13.42
CA PHE A 23 -25.94 -5.24 -14.79
C PHE A 23 -27.39 -4.94 -15.13
N GLN A 24 -28.32 -5.78 -14.68
CA GLN A 24 -29.75 -5.55 -14.87
C GLN A 24 -30.22 -4.28 -14.12
N ALA A 25 -29.78 -4.08 -12.89
CA ALA A 25 -30.09 -2.88 -12.11
C ALA A 25 -29.55 -1.60 -12.78
N ALA A 26 -28.35 -1.69 -13.38
CA ALA A 26 -27.75 -0.63 -14.19
C ALA A 26 -28.36 -0.48 -15.61
N ARG A 27 -29.38 -1.29 -15.94
CA ARG A 27 -30.02 -1.32 -17.27
C ARG A 27 -29.08 -1.66 -18.42
N LEU A 28 -28.04 -2.45 -18.14
CA LEU A 28 -27.11 -2.95 -19.13
C LEU A 28 -27.62 -4.30 -19.67
N PRO A 29 -27.84 -4.47 -20.99
CA PRO A 29 -28.40 -5.69 -21.57
C PRO A 29 -27.35 -6.80 -21.68
N VAL A 30 -26.78 -7.22 -20.58
CA VAL A 30 -25.88 -8.37 -20.46
C VAL A 30 -26.74 -9.63 -20.22
N HIS A 31 -26.54 -10.67 -21.02
CA HIS A 31 -27.35 -11.87 -21.00
C HIS A 31 -26.65 -13.04 -20.33
N THR A 32 -25.40 -13.29 -20.69
CA THR A 32 -24.60 -14.37 -20.11
C THR A 32 -23.18 -13.90 -19.81
N ILE A 33 -22.59 -14.53 -18.80
CA ILE A 33 -21.19 -14.32 -18.39
C ILE A 33 -20.58 -15.70 -18.18
N TYR A 34 -19.46 -15.94 -18.84
CA TYR A 34 -18.56 -17.03 -18.49
C TYR A 34 -17.22 -16.42 -18.08
N ALA A 35 -16.61 -16.95 -17.03
CA ALA A 35 -15.32 -16.47 -16.55
C ALA A 35 -14.40 -17.64 -16.22
N GLU A 36 -13.14 -17.57 -16.65
CA GLU A 36 -12.11 -18.55 -16.37
C GLU A 36 -10.80 -17.89 -15.96
N TYR A 37 -10.01 -18.59 -15.18
CA TYR A 37 -8.62 -18.20 -14.96
C TYR A 37 -7.79 -18.44 -16.21
N VAL A 38 -6.90 -17.49 -16.50
CA VAL A 38 -5.88 -17.64 -17.54
C VAL A 38 -4.53 -17.36 -16.91
N HIS A 39 -3.57 -18.23 -17.18
CA HIS A 39 -2.22 -18.11 -16.67
C HIS A 39 -1.28 -17.72 -17.81
N PHE A 40 -0.37 -16.82 -17.48
CA PHE A 40 0.65 -16.31 -18.38
C PHE A 40 2.02 -16.69 -17.82
N ALA A 41 2.79 -17.42 -18.60
CA ALA A 41 4.14 -17.81 -18.22
C ALA A 41 5.15 -17.06 -19.09
N ASP A 42 5.98 -16.22 -18.46
CA ASP A 42 7.16 -15.65 -19.09
C ASP A 42 8.31 -16.64 -18.98
N LEU A 43 8.86 -17.04 -20.13
CA LEU A 43 9.86 -18.09 -20.24
C LEU A 43 11.16 -17.57 -20.86
N ASN A 44 12.29 -17.96 -20.26
CA ASN A 44 13.63 -17.73 -20.79
C ASN A 44 13.93 -18.59 -22.03
N ALA A 45 13.40 -19.81 -22.04
CA ALA A 45 13.53 -20.78 -23.09
C ALA A 45 12.28 -21.66 -23.18
N PRO A 46 12.00 -22.29 -24.33
CA PRO A 46 10.87 -23.21 -24.47
C PRO A 46 10.97 -24.36 -23.45
N LEU A 47 9.83 -24.71 -22.86
CA LEU A 47 9.71 -25.89 -22.00
C LEU A 47 9.75 -27.16 -22.86
N ASN A 48 10.36 -28.22 -22.34
CA ASN A 48 10.19 -29.55 -22.93
C ASN A 48 8.85 -30.16 -22.51
N ASP A 49 8.47 -31.31 -23.10
CA ASP A 49 7.16 -31.94 -22.89
C ASP A 49 6.89 -32.28 -21.41
N ASP A 50 7.91 -32.73 -20.67
CA ASP A 50 7.79 -33.07 -19.26
C ASP A 50 7.63 -31.82 -18.38
N GLU A 51 8.40 -30.77 -18.66
CA GLU A 51 8.32 -29.47 -17.98
C GLU A 51 6.97 -28.81 -18.23
N HIS A 52 6.49 -28.84 -19.49
CA HIS A 52 5.17 -28.33 -19.86
C HIS A 52 4.04 -29.08 -19.12
N ALA A 53 4.08 -30.42 -19.14
CA ALA A 53 3.11 -31.23 -18.41
C ALA A 53 3.17 -31.00 -16.90
N GLN A 54 4.35 -30.67 -16.35
CA GLN A 54 4.50 -30.31 -14.94
C GLN A 54 3.89 -28.95 -14.64
N LEU A 55 4.13 -27.94 -15.48
CA LEU A 55 3.54 -26.61 -15.34
C LEU A 55 2.00 -26.67 -15.42
N GLU A 56 1.47 -27.41 -16.39
CA GLU A 56 0.02 -27.64 -16.49
C GLU A 56 -0.57 -28.26 -15.21
N ARG A 57 0.12 -29.24 -14.61
CA ARG A 57 -0.33 -29.86 -13.34
C ARG A 57 -0.33 -28.88 -12.19
N LEU A 58 0.69 -28.01 -12.08
CA LEU A 58 0.77 -26.98 -11.03
C LEU A 58 -0.35 -25.94 -11.16
N LEU A 59 -0.74 -25.60 -12.39
CA LEU A 59 -1.75 -24.59 -12.67
C LEU A 59 -3.17 -25.16 -12.75
N LYS A 60 -3.34 -26.48 -12.58
CA LYS A 60 -4.63 -27.16 -12.63
C LYS A 60 -5.26 -27.22 -11.24
N TYR A 61 -6.10 -26.26 -10.93
CA TYR A 61 -6.88 -26.18 -9.69
C TYR A 61 -8.31 -25.73 -9.98
N GLY A 62 -9.22 -26.00 -9.05
CA GLY A 62 -10.66 -25.75 -9.24
C GLY A 62 -11.38 -26.84 -10.00
N PRO A 63 -12.66 -26.64 -10.36
CA PRO A 63 -13.45 -27.64 -11.05
C PRO A 63 -12.94 -27.88 -12.47
N ALA A 64 -12.78 -29.15 -12.84
CA ALA A 64 -12.46 -29.52 -14.22
C ALA A 64 -13.70 -29.29 -15.12
N LEU A 65 -13.52 -28.55 -16.21
CA LEU A 65 -14.50 -28.48 -17.28
C LEU A 65 -14.04 -29.31 -18.49
N ALA A 66 -14.98 -29.89 -19.16
CA ALA A 66 -14.78 -30.38 -20.54
C ALA A 66 -14.37 -29.20 -21.44
N SER A 67 -13.65 -29.48 -22.52
CA SER A 67 -13.28 -28.47 -23.52
C SER A 67 -14.45 -27.53 -23.82
N HIS A 68 -14.29 -26.26 -23.51
CA HIS A 68 -15.31 -25.23 -23.69
C HIS A 68 -14.76 -24.14 -24.61
N ALA A 69 -15.52 -23.79 -25.63
CA ALA A 69 -15.25 -22.63 -26.47
C ALA A 69 -16.16 -21.49 -25.99
N PRO A 70 -15.60 -20.51 -25.22
CA PRO A 70 -16.43 -19.43 -24.71
C PRO A 70 -17.00 -18.57 -25.83
N GLN A 71 -18.21 -18.09 -25.62
CA GLN A 71 -18.91 -17.19 -26.53
C GLN A 71 -18.99 -15.80 -25.92
N GLY A 72 -19.04 -14.78 -26.78
CA GLY A 72 -19.16 -13.39 -26.34
C GLY A 72 -17.88 -12.56 -26.46
N LYS A 73 -17.94 -11.31 -26.03
CA LYS A 73 -16.81 -10.40 -26.05
C LYS A 73 -15.87 -10.71 -24.88
N LEU A 74 -14.59 -10.87 -25.18
CA LEU A 74 -13.55 -11.06 -24.18
C LEU A 74 -13.23 -9.73 -23.48
N LEU A 75 -13.22 -9.77 -22.14
CA LEU A 75 -12.61 -8.79 -21.25
C LEU A 75 -11.63 -9.55 -20.34
N LEU A 76 -10.35 -9.32 -20.54
CA LEU A 76 -9.30 -9.97 -19.76
C LEU A 76 -8.87 -9.03 -18.63
N VAL A 77 -9.24 -9.36 -17.41
CA VAL A 77 -8.81 -8.64 -16.19
C VAL A 77 -7.50 -9.23 -15.70
N THR A 78 -6.49 -8.39 -15.56
CA THR A 78 -5.15 -8.78 -15.08
C THR A 78 -4.64 -7.77 -14.07
N PRO A 79 -3.61 -8.10 -13.26
CA PRO A 79 -2.86 -7.08 -12.54
C PRO A 79 -2.35 -5.99 -13.49
N ARG A 80 -2.16 -4.79 -12.98
CA ARG A 80 -1.64 -3.69 -13.81
C ARG A 80 -0.22 -4.00 -14.31
N PRO A 81 0.11 -3.68 -15.57
CA PRO A 81 1.47 -3.73 -16.08
C PRO A 81 2.44 -2.95 -15.18
N GLY A 82 3.66 -3.46 -15.01
CA GLY A 82 4.65 -2.87 -14.09
C GLY A 82 4.47 -3.28 -12.63
N THR A 83 3.49 -4.14 -12.31
CA THR A 83 3.30 -4.70 -10.98
C THR A 83 3.45 -6.22 -10.98
N ILE A 84 3.73 -6.80 -9.82
CA ILE A 84 3.79 -8.25 -9.60
C ILE A 84 2.72 -8.60 -8.57
N SER A 85 1.77 -9.46 -8.94
CA SER A 85 0.69 -9.82 -8.00
C SER A 85 1.22 -10.72 -6.86
N PRO A 86 0.59 -10.72 -5.68
CA PRO A 86 0.93 -11.66 -4.60
C PRO A 86 0.83 -13.13 -5.04
N TRP A 87 -0.13 -13.43 -5.91
CA TRP A 87 -0.26 -14.76 -6.51
C TRP A 87 0.95 -15.11 -7.38
N SER A 88 1.43 -14.15 -8.18
CA SER A 88 2.60 -14.30 -9.07
C SER A 88 3.86 -14.67 -8.31
N SER A 89 4.18 -13.97 -7.24
CA SER A 89 5.36 -14.24 -6.41
C SER A 89 5.36 -15.67 -5.90
N LYS A 90 4.24 -16.11 -5.34
CA LYS A 90 4.08 -17.46 -4.79
C LYS A 90 4.11 -18.54 -5.88
N ALA A 91 3.40 -18.33 -6.99
CA ALA A 91 3.32 -19.30 -8.08
C ALA A 91 4.68 -19.48 -8.76
N THR A 92 5.42 -18.41 -8.95
CA THR A 92 6.78 -18.44 -9.51
C THR A 92 7.75 -19.18 -8.60
N ASP A 93 7.73 -18.91 -7.29
CA ASP A 93 8.52 -19.66 -6.31
C ASP A 93 8.22 -21.16 -6.33
N ILE A 94 6.94 -21.52 -6.40
CA ILE A 94 6.53 -22.94 -6.47
C ILE A 94 7.08 -23.59 -7.74
N ALA A 95 6.97 -22.91 -8.89
CA ALA A 95 7.48 -23.41 -10.16
C ALA A 95 9.00 -23.67 -10.08
N HIS A 96 9.77 -22.73 -9.54
CA HIS A 96 11.21 -22.87 -9.34
C HIS A 96 11.54 -24.03 -8.39
N ASN A 97 10.83 -24.16 -7.26
CA ASN A 97 11.02 -25.26 -6.31
C ASN A 97 10.67 -26.63 -6.92
N CYS A 98 9.81 -26.64 -7.93
CA CYS A 98 9.50 -27.84 -8.72
C CYS A 98 10.51 -28.10 -9.86
N GLY A 99 11.54 -27.29 -10.01
CA GLY A 99 12.59 -27.46 -10.99
C GLY A 99 12.38 -26.74 -12.32
N LEU A 100 11.30 -25.96 -12.48
CA LEU A 100 10.99 -25.22 -13.72
C LEU A 100 11.80 -23.91 -13.80
N GLN A 101 13.12 -24.03 -14.00
CA GLN A 101 14.06 -22.91 -14.00
C GLN A 101 13.93 -22.00 -15.25
N GLN A 102 13.28 -22.46 -16.30
CA GLN A 102 12.99 -21.67 -17.51
C GLN A 102 11.87 -20.66 -17.31
N VAL A 103 11.08 -20.80 -16.25
CA VAL A 103 10.02 -19.86 -15.89
C VAL A 103 10.64 -18.63 -15.22
N ASN A 104 10.58 -17.47 -15.86
CA ASN A 104 10.95 -16.20 -15.23
C ASN A 104 9.88 -15.76 -14.24
N ARG A 105 8.63 -15.79 -14.70
CA ARG A 105 7.51 -15.31 -13.93
C ARG A 105 6.21 -15.96 -14.40
N LEU A 106 5.37 -16.31 -13.45
CA LEU A 106 3.97 -16.67 -13.68
C LEU A 106 3.07 -15.53 -13.27
N GLU A 107 2.05 -15.25 -14.06
CA GLU A 107 1.00 -14.31 -13.70
C GLU A 107 -0.37 -14.91 -14.02
N ARG A 108 -1.42 -14.42 -13.37
CA ARG A 108 -2.77 -14.91 -13.55
C ARG A 108 -3.72 -13.77 -13.83
N GLY A 109 -4.57 -13.95 -14.84
CA GLY A 109 -5.72 -13.09 -15.12
C GLY A 109 -7.02 -13.84 -15.02
N MET A 110 -8.12 -13.10 -15.17
CA MET A 110 -9.47 -13.61 -15.28
C MET A 110 -10.04 -13.18 -16.62
N ALA A 111 -10.32 -14.14 -17.49
CA ALA A 111 -10.95 -13.90 -18.78
C ALA A 111 -12.46 -13.98 -18.63
N TYR A 112 -13.15 -12.88 -18.84
CA TYR A 112 -14.61 -12.79 -18.90
C TYR A 112 -15.04 -12.82 -20.35
N TYR A 113 -15.99 -13.69 -20.66
CA TYR A 113 -16.67 -13.75 -21.95
C TYR A 113 -18.12 -13.32 -21.74
N ILE A 114 -18.50 -12.21 -22.36
CA ILE A 114 -19.76 -11.52 -22.10
C ILE A 114 -20.61 -11.51 -23.35
N GLU A 115 -21.79 -12.15 -23.29
CA GLU A 115 -22.83 -12.00 -24.29
C GLU A 115 -23.79 -10.90 -23.87
N ALA A 116 -23.91 -9.90 -24.69
CA ALA A 116 -24.78 -8.76 -24.46
C ALA A 116 -25.50 -8.35 -25.75
N GLY A 117 -26.57 -7.60 -25.60
CA GLY A 117 -27.16 -6.85 -26.70
C GLY A 117 -26.20 -5.76 -27.22
N THR A 118 -26.72 -4.90 -28.09
CA THR A 118 -25.93 -3.77 -28.56
C THR A 118 -25.64 -2.80 -27.41
N LEU A 119 -24.37 -2.63 -27.07
CA LEU A 119 -23.88 -1.68 -26.04
C LEU A 119 -23.11 -0.54 -26.69
N THR A 120 -23.31 0.68 -26.18
CA THR A 120 -22.47 1.84 -26.53
C THR A 120 -21.08 1.70 -25.87
N ASN A 121 -20.13 2.55 -26.25
CA ASN A 121 -18.81 2.56 -25.63
C ASN A 121 -18.91 2.89 -24.14
N GLU A 122 -19.75 3.85 -23.75
CA GLU A 122 -19.98 4.23 -22.35
C GLU A 122 -20.56 3.04 -21.54
N GLN A 123 -21.48 2.30 -22.12
CA GLN A 123 -22.04 1.10 -21.49
C GLN A 123 -20.99 0.00 -21.35
N TRP A 124 -20.09 -0.18 -22.31
CA TRP A 124 -18.97 -1.11 -22.17
C TRP A 124 -17.99 -0.67 -21.09
N GLN A 125 -17.75 0.64 -20.93
CA GLN A 125 -16.96 1.16 -19.81
C GLN A 125 -17.61 0.86 -18.46
N GLN A 126 -18.94 1.00 -18.35
CA GLN A 126 -19.68 0.62 -17.14
C GLN A 126 -19.57 -0.89 -16.84
N VAL A 127 -19.73 -1.75 -17.86
CA VAL A 127 -19.53 -3.20 -17.69
C VAL A 127 -18.11 -3.49 -17.21
N THR A 128 -17.12 -2.86 -17.80
CA THR A 128 -15.71 -3.05 -17.44
C THR A 128 -15.43 -2.60 -16.01
N ALA A 129 -16.01 -1.47 -15.59
CA ALA A 129 -15.83 -0.93 -14.23
C ALA A 129 -16.37 -1.87 -13.13
N GLU A 130 -17.41 -2.66 -13.43
CA GLU A 130 -17.97 -3.64 -12.48
C GLU A 130 -17.14 -4.93 -12.37
N LEU A 131 -16.20 -5.16 -13.28
CA LEU A 131 -15.44 -6.41 -13.38
C LEU A 131 -14.04 -6.35 -12.81
N HIS A 132 -13.49 -5.15 -12.60
CA HIS A 132 -12.11 -5.01 -12.15
C HIS A 132 -11.95 -3.87 -11.12
N ASP A 133 -10.96 -4.01 -10.27
CA ASP A 133 -10.51 -2.92 -9.40
C ASP A 133 -9.55 -2.02 -10.18
N ARG A 134 -9.95 -0.76 -10.41
CA ARG A 134 -9.19 0.22 -11.20
C ARG A 134 -7.79 0.52 -10.63
N MET A 135 -7.58 0.28 -9.34
CA MET A 135 -6.31 0.54 -8.69
C MET A 135 -5.33 -0.62 -8.82
N MET A 136 -5.85 -1.85 -8.77
CA MET A 136 -5.05 -3.07 -8.73
C MET A 136 -4.94 -3.72 -10.11
N GLU A 137 -5.92 -3.48 -11.00
CA GLU A 137 -6.12 -4.27 -12.20
C GLU A 137 -6.25 -3.38 -13.44
N THR A 138 -6.07 -4.01 -14.59
CA THR A 138 -6.33 -3.45 -15.91
C THR A 138 -7.14 -4.43 -16.74
N VAL A 139 -7.78 -3.94 -17.81
CA VAL A 139 -8.58 -4.78 -18.70
C VAL A 139 -8.00 -4.73 -20.10
N PHE A 140 -7.68 -5.90 -20.63
CA PHE A 140 -7.31 -6.12 -22.03
C PHE A 140 -8.46 -6.74 -22.82
N PHE A 141 -8.37 -6.65 -24.14
CA PHE A 141 -9.40 -7.15 -25.04
C PHE A 141 -8.96 -8.36 -25.87
N ALA A 142 -7.70 -8.74 -25.75
CA ALA A 142 -7.15 -9.98 -26.32
C ALA A 142 -6.23 -10.65 -25.28
N LEU A 143 -6.09 -11.99 -25.35
CA LEU A 143 -5.21 -12.73 -24.43
C LEU A 143 -3.74 -12.36 -24.64
N ASP A 144 -3.34 -12.12 -25.88
CA ASP A 144 -1.96 -11.77 -26.24
C ASP A 144 -1.55 -10.39 -25.71
N ASP A 145 -2.51 -9.50 -25.43
CA ASP A 145 -2.22 -8.17 -24.82
C ASP A 145 -1.56 -8.31 -23.45
N ALA A 146 -1.71 -9.46 -22.77
CA ALA A 146 -1.08 -9.77 -21.50
C ALA A 146 0.46 -9.84 -21.58
N GLU A 147 1.07 -9.84 -22.77
CA GLU A 147 2.51 -9.69 -22.93
C GLU A 147 3.03 -8.40 -22.26
N GLN A 148 2.18 -7.37 -22.16
CA GLN A 148 2.50 -6.12 -21.48
C GLN A 148 2.80 -6.31 -19.98
N LEU A 149 2.31 -7.39 -19.34
CA LEU A 149 2.63 -7.71 -17.94
C LEU A 149 4.12 -7.98 -17.73
N PHE A 150 4.80 -8.43 -18.77
CA PHE A 150 6.21 -8.82 -18.74
C PHE A 150 7.11 -7.82 -19.50
N ALA A 151 6.55 -6.68 -19.92
CA ALA A 151 7.29 -5.68 -20.64
C ALA A 151 8.37 -5.06 -19.75
N HIS A 152 9.59 -5.00 -20.27
CA HIS A 152 10.70 -4.30 -19.66
C HIS A 152 10.81 -2.90 -20.26
N HIS A 153 10.59 -1.89 -19.43
CA HIS A 153 10.75 -0.51 -19.84
C HIS A 153 12.16 0.00 -19.55
N GLN A 154 12.70 0.81 -20.45
CA GLN A 154 13.94 1.52 -20.17
C GLN A 154 13.65 2.69 -19.22
N PRO A 155 14.56 2.97 -18.28
CA PRO A 155 14.42 4.10 -17.38
C PRO A 155 14.26 5.41 -18.13
N THR A 156 13.34 6.26 -17.70
CA THR A 156 13.16 7.59 -18.24
C THR A 156 14.38 8.46 -17.91
N PRO A 157 14.93 9.22 -18.86
CA PRO A 157 16.05 10.12 -18.58
C PRO A 157 15.71 11.12 -17.47
N VAL A 158 16.68 11.38 -16.61
CA VAL A 158 16.59 12.43 -15.59
C VAL A 158 16.43 13.78 -16.28
N THR A 159 15.45 14.57 -15.83
CA THR A 159 15.20 15.92 -16.35
C THR A 159 15.64 16.99 -15.36
N SER A 160 16.28 18.04 -15.86
CA SER A 160 16.70 19.19 -15.07
C SER A 160 15.64 20.29 -15.15
N VAL A 161 15.37 20.95 -14.04
CA VAL A 161 14.50 22.12 -13.97
C VAL A 161 15.36 23.37 -13.99
N ASP A 162 15.22 24.22 -15.00
CA ASP A 162 16.08 25.37 -15.24
C ASP A 162 15.82 26.52 -14.27
N LEU A 163 16.15 26.31 -13.01
CA LEU A 163 16.01 27.28 -11.94
C LEU A 163 16.94 28.48 -12.11
N LEU A 164 18.21 28.23 -12.48
CA LEU A 164 19.20 29.32 -12.59
C LEU A 164 18.91 30.24 -13.77
N GLY A 165 18.28 29.74 -14.83
CA GLY A 165 17.91 30.56 -16.00
C GLY A 165 16.55 31.25 -15.87
N GLN A 166 15.55 30.53 -15.38
CA GLN A 166 14.14 30.98 -15.36
C GLN A 166 13.66 31.41 -13.95
N GLY A 167 14.49 31.23 -12.92
CA GLY A 167 14.16 31.61 -11.57
C GLY A 167 13.03 30.79 -10.94
N ARG A 168 12.38 31.37 -9.95
CA ARG A 168 11.31 30.76 -9.15
C ARG A 168 10.19 30.15 -9.98
N GLN A 169 9.86 30.75 -11.13
CA GLN A 169 8.76 30.28 -11.99
C GLN A 169 9.00 28.84 -12.48
N ALA A 170 10.26 28.46 -12.76
CA ALA A 170 10.59 27.08 -13.15
C ALA A 170 10.21 26.04 -12.07
N LEU A 171 10.35 26.40 -10.79
CA LEU A 171 9.92 25.53 -9.69
C LEU A 171 8.39 25.46 -9.56
N ILE A 172 7.70 26.58 -9.74
CA ILE A 172 6.22 26.62 -9.74
C ILE A 172 5.67 25.74 -10.86
N ASP A 173 6.21 25.86 -12.06
CA ASP A 173 5.79 25.06 -13.21
C ASP A 173 6.11 23.56 -13.01
N ALA A 174 7.26 23.25 -12.42
CA ALA A 174 7.63 21.90 -12.05
C ALA A 174 6.71 21.34 -10.96
N ASN A 175 6.37 22.14 -9.94
CA ASN A 175 5.44 21.75 -8.87
C ASN A 175 4.08 21.30 -9.43
N LEU A 176 3.53 22.07 -10.37
CA LEU A 176 2.26 21.73 -11.03
C LEU A 176 2.41 20.50 -11.94
N ARG A 177 3.42 20.50 -12.80
CA ARG A 177 3.63 19.43 -13.80
C ARG A 177 3.94 18.08 -13.17
N LEU A 178 4.68 18.07 -12.07
CA LEU A 178 5.12 16.85 -11.37
C LEU A 178 4.20 16.46 -10.20
N GLY A 179 3.19 17.27 -9.88
CA GLY A 179 2.27 16.98 -8.76
C GLY A 179 2.95 16.94 -7.39
N LEU A 180 3.90 17.86 -7.11
CA LEU A 180 4.75 17.81 -5.92
C LEU A 180 4.04 18.33 -4.65
N ALA A 181 2.97 19.09 -4.77
CA ALA A 181 2.23 19.71 -3.67
C ALA A 181 3.12 20.55 -2.73
N LEU A 182 4.11 21.28 -3.30
CA LEU A 182 4.99 22.16 -2.54
C LEU A 182 4.26 23.46 -2.16
N ALA A 183 4.46 23.90 -0.93
CA ALA A 183 4.02 25.20 -0.43
C ALA A 183 4.97 26.32 -0.90
N GLU A 184 4.52 27.57 -0.80
CA GLU A 184 5.28 28.75 -1.26
C GLU A 184 6.64 28.88 -0.57
N ASP A 185 6.70 28.65 0.75
CA ASP A 185 7.92 28.70 1.54
C ASP A 185 8.89 27.55 1.20
N GLU A 186 8.38 26.41 0.77
CA GLU A 186 9.18 25.29 0.29
C GLU A 186 9.79 25.56 -1.08
N ILE A 187 9.05 26.24 -1.95
CA ILE A 187 9.56 26.72 -3.25
C ILE A 187 10.67 27.75 -3.02
N ASP A 188 10.48 28.69 -2.08
CA ASP A 188 11.49 29.69 -1.74
C ASP A 188 12.75 29.04 -1.17
N TYR A 189 12.58 28.06 -0.29
CA TYR A 189 13.69 27.28 0.25
C TYR A 189 14.50 26.56 -0.84
N LEU A 190 13.81 25.90 -1.78
CA LEU A 190 14.46 25.20 -2.89
C LEU A 190 15.19 26.19 -3.81
N GLN A 191 14.61 27.34 -4.09
CA GLN A 191 15.25 28.40 -4.86
C GLN A 191 16.58 28.84 -4.20
N ASP A 192 16.54 29.14 -2.92
CA ASP A 192 17.72 29.59 -2.17
C ASP A 192 18.79 28.50 -2.09
N ALA A 193 18.38 27.25 -1.79
CA ALA A 193 19.27 26.12 -1.66
C ALA A 193 20.02 25.81 -2.97
N PHE A 194 19.30 25.69 -4.10
CA PHE A 194 19.91 25.36 -5.39
C PHE A 194 20.68 26.55 -6.00
N THR A 195 20.26 27.78 -5.75
CA THR A 195 21.05 28.98 -6.09
C THR A 195 22.37 28.98 -5.34
N LYS A 196 22.38 28.67 -4.05
CA LYS A 196 23.60 28.53 -3.25
C LYS A 196 24.49 27.39 -3.73
N LEU A 197 23.91 26.29 -4.19
CA LEU A 197 24.64 25.16 -4.78
C LEU A 197 25.20 25.48 -6.16
N GLY A 198 24.73 26.53 -6.84
CA GLY A 198 25.18 26.96 -8.15
C GLY A 198 24.81 25.97 -9.28
N ARG A 199 23.75 25.20 -9.10
CA ARG A 199 23.23 24.24 -10.10
C ARG A 199 21.72 24.14 -10.10
N ASN A 200 21.18 23.63 -11.17
CA ASN A 200 19.77 23.33 -11.29
C ASN A 200 19.39 22.05 -10.51
N PRO A 201 18.19 21.95 -9.94
CA PRO A 201 17.64 20.71 -9.42
C PRO A 201 17.23 19.78 -10.56
N ASN A 202 17.26 18.47 -10.30
CA ASN A 202 16.61 17.50 -11.16
C ASN A 202 15.25 17.07 -10.60
N ASP A 203 14.48 16.40 -11.43
CA ASP A 203 13.14 15.94 -11.09
C ASP A 203 13.14 14.95 -9.91
N ILE A 204 14.14 14.08 -9.81
CA ILE A 204 14.29 13.13 -8.70
C ILE A 204 14.47 13.88 -7.37
N GLU A 205 15.35 14.87 -7.33
CA GLU A 205 15.59 15.68 -6.13
C GLU A 205 14.33 16.41 -5.68
N LEU A 206 13.55 16.93 -6.63
CA LEU A 206 12.28 17.58 -6.31
C LEU A 206 11.24 16.59 -5.78
N TYR A 207 11.14 15.38 -6.36
CA TYR A 207 10.27 14.32 -5.85
C TYR A 207 10.68 13.88 -4.43
N MET A 208 11.97 13.64 -4.19
CA MET A 208 12.47 13.26 -2.87
C MET A 208 12.18 14.35 -1.83
N PHE A 209 12.41 15.61 -2.20
CA PHE A 209 12.10 16.74 -1.31
C PHE A 209 10.60 16.81 -0.99
N ALA A 210 9.74 16.68 -2.02
CA ALA A 210 8.29 16.71 -1.85
C ALA A 210 7.79 15.57 -0.94
N GLN A 211 8.33 14.37 -1.10
CA GLN A 211 7.98 13.22 -0.24
C GLN A 211 8.43 13.46 1.20
N ALA A 212 9.70 13.81 1.41
CA ALA A 212 10.26 14.05 2.75
C ALA A 212 9.58 15.22 3.48
N ASN A 213 9.06 16.22 2.75
CA ASN A 213 8.38 17.38 3.32
C ASN A 213 6.84 17.30 3.22
N SER A 214 6.28 16.16 2.83
CA SER A 214 4.83 15.99 2.79
C SER A 214 4.20 16.05 4.18
N GLU A 215 2.89 16.28 4.23
CA GLU A 215 2.13 16.18 5.49
C GLU A 215 2.24 14.78 6.09
N HIS A 216 2.35 13.75 5.24
CA HIS A 216 2.55 12.36 5.65
C HIS A 216 3.82 12.19 6.52
N CYS A 217 4.95 12.76 6.11
CA CYS A 217 6.23 12.58 6.82
C CYS A 217 6.47 13.64 7.91
N ARG A 218 6.04 14.89 7.69
CA ARG A 218 6.39 16.01 8.59
C ARG A 218 5.29 16.49 9.50
N HIS A 219 4.04 16.08 9.28
CA HIS A 219 2.88 16.57 10.05
C HIS A 219 2.86 18.10 10.15
N LYS A 220 3.04 18.80 9.04
CA LYS A 220 3.18 20.27 9.00
C LYS A 220 2.02 20.99 9.65
N ILE A 221 0.78 20.54 9.38
CA ILE A 221 -0.44 21.11 9.98
C ILE A 221 -0.45 20.88 11.50
N PHE A 222 -0.15 19.67 11.95
CA PHE A 222 -0.13 19.35 13.39
C PHE A 222 1.00 20.04 14.15
N ASN A 223 2.11 20.36 13.48
CA ASN A 223 3.24 21.08 14.07
C ASN A 223 3.16 22.60 13.88
N ALA A 224 2.20 23.10 13.10
CA ALA A 224 2.05 24.52 12.85
C ALA A 224 1.69 25.32 14.12
N ASP A 225 2.00 26.61 14.11
CA ASP A 225 1.49 27.55 15.10
C ASP A 225 0.02 27.85 14.83
N TRP A 226 -0.80 27.74 15.86
CA TRP A 226 -2.25 27.93 15.75
C TRP A 226 -2.69 29.25 16.33
N ILE A 227 -3.57 29.94 15.61
CA ILE A 227 -4.32 31.11 16.07
C ILE A 227 -5.78 30.72 16.10
N ILE A 228 -6.38 30.68 17.28
CA ILE A 228 -7.79 30.34 17.49
C ILE A 228 -8.51 31.57 18.02
N ASP A 229 -9.55 32.01 17.30
CA ASP A 229 -10.34 33.22 17.65
C ASP A 229 -9.48 34.49 17.83
N GLY A 230 -8.37 34.59 17.07
CA GLY A 230 -7.42 35.69 17.12
C GLY A 230 -6.34 35.57 18.20
N GLU A 231 -6.35 34.51 19.01
CA GLU A 231 -5.37 34.24 20.05
C GLU A 231 -4.34 33.19 19.62
N GLN A 232 -3.04 33.55 19.72
CA GLN A 232 -1.93 32.64 19.48
C GLN A 232 -1.94 31.54 20.54
N GLN A 233 -1.99 30.29 20.10
CA GLN A 233 -1.93 29.14 20.99
C GLN A 233 -0.49 28.85 21.44
N PRO A 234 -0.27 28.48 22.71
CA PRO A 234 1.08 28.25 23.24
C PRO A 234 1.70 26.92 22.75
N LYS A 235 0.89 26.03 22.21
CA LYS A 235 1.31 24.71 21.74
C LYS A 235 0.70 24.42 20.37
N SER A 236 1.48 23.77 19.49
CA SER A 236 0.94 23.12 18.30
C SER A 236 0.03 21.96 18.68
N LEU A 237 -0.81 21.47 17.76
CA LEU A 237 -1.66 20.30 18.01
C LEU A 237 -0.84 19.08 18.42
N PHE A 238 0.30 18.87 17.77
CA PHE A 238 1.21 17.76 18.11
C PHE A 238 1.77 17.87 19.53
N LYS A 239 2.15 19.07 19.96
CA LYS A 239 2.57 19.33 21.34
C LYS A 239 1.44 19.13 22.35
N MET A 240 0.19 19.45 21.97
CA MET A 240 -0.97 19.18 22.82
C MET A 240 -1.19 17.67 23.02
N ILE A 241 -1.03 16.87 21.95
CA ILE A 241 -1.07 15.40 22.02
C ILE A 241 0.04 14.87 22.93
N LYS A 242 1.27 15.33 22.74
CA LYS A 242 2.41 14.92 23.57
C LYS A 242 2.30 15.29 25.04
N ASN A 243 1.49 16.30 25.37
CA ASN A 243 1.31 16.76 26.74
C ASN A 243 0.86 15.66 27.70
N THR A 244 0.08 14.68 27.24
CA THR A 244 -0.32 13.51 28.04
C THR A 244 0.90 12.71 28.47
N PHE A 245 1.79 12.39 27.54
CA PHE A 245 3.04 11.68 27.82
C PHE A 245 4.01 12.51 28.69
N GLU A 246 4.13 13.80 28.42
CA GLU A 246 4.99 14.69 29.20
C GLU A 246 4.55 14.82 30.65
N THR A 247 3.22 14.72 30.90
CA THR A 247 2.64 14.83 32.24
C THR A 247 2.67 13.50 32.99
N THR A 248 2.48 12.38 32.30
CA THR A 248 2.40 11.03 32.89
C THR A 248 3.24 10.05 32.07
N PRO A 249 4.59 10.13 32.14
CA PRO A 249 5.47 9.27 31.37
C PRO A 249 5.66 7.87 31.97
N ASP A 250 5.15 7.63 33.18
CA ASP A 250 5.34 6.38 33.91
C ASP A 250 4.87 5.18 33.09
N HIS A 251 5.66 4.11 33.08
CA HIS A 251 5.42 2.87 32.33
C HIS A 251 5.46 3.00 30.80
N VAL A 252 5.84 4.17 30.24
CA VAL A 252 6.07 4.34 28.82
C VAL A 252 7.58 4.26 28.52
N LEU A 253 7.98 3.23 27.80
CA LEU A 253 9.41 2.98 27.50
C LEU A 253 9.88 3.67 26.23
N SER A 254 8.99 3.83 25.26
CA SER A 254 9.23 4.55 24.02
C SER A 254 7.94 5.18 23.51
N ALA A 255 7.98 6.47 23.18
CA ALA A 255 6.90 7.18 22.49
C ALA A 255 7.47 8.28 21.61
N TYR A 256 6.89 8.49 20.43
CA TYR A 256 7.24 9.55 19.46
C TYR A 256 8.69 9.51 18.94
N LYS A 257 9.36 8.37 19.03
CA LYS A 257 10.78 8.19 18.63
C LYS A 257 11.01 7.01 17.70
N ASP A 258 10.03 6.14 17.57
CA ASP A 258 10.11 4.92 16.79
C ASP A 258 8.77 4.67 16.09
N ASN A 259 8.67 3.65 15.27
CA ASN A 259 7.50 3.32 14.47
C ASN A 259 6.27 3.00 15.33
N ALA A 260 6.47 2.46 16.55
CA ALA A 260 5.40 2.18 17.49
C ALA A 260 5.75 2.63 18.91
N ALA A 261 4.74 2.87 19.73
CA ALA A 261 4.91 3.11 21.16
C ALA A 261 5.12 1.79 21.91
N VAL A 262 5.95 1.83 22.95
CA VAL A 262 6.21 0.69 23.82
C VAL A 262 5.89 1.04 25.26
N MET A 263 5.05 0.22 25.87
CA MET A 263 4.67 0.31 27.29
C MET A 263 5.27 -0.86 28.06
N GLU A 264 5.52 -0.64 29.35
CA GLU A 264 6.00 -1.69 30.24
C GLU A 264 5.00 -2.86 30.28
N GLY A 265 5.54 -4.06 30.12
CA GLY A 265 4.79 -5.32 30.21
C GLY A 265 5.22 -6.12 31.44
N SER A 266 5.08 -7.43 31.35
CA SER A 266 5.33 -8.36 32.45
C SER A 266 6.33 -9.46 32.05
N GLU A 267 6.80 -10.19 33.04
CA GLU A 267 7.44 -11.50 32.84
C GLU A 267 6.39 -12.46 32.26
N VAL A 268 6.67 -13.03 31.10
CA VAL A 268 5.76 -13.94 30.40
C VAL A 268 6.50 -15.12 29.80
N GLY A 269 5.83 -16.25 29.69
CA GLY A 269 6.30 -17.38 28.90
C GLY A 269 5.98 -17.21 27.42
N ARG A 270 6.97 -16.85 26.62
CA ARG A 270 6.81 -16.76 25.16
C ARG A 270 7.10 -18.11 24.51
N TYR A 271 6.19 -18.59 23.67
CA TYR A 271 6.31 -19.89 23.02
C TYR A 271 6.89 -19.75 21.62
N PHE A 272 8.11 -20.24 21.44
CA PHE A 272 8.79 -20.26 20.14
C PHE A 272 9.85 -21.37 20.09
N ALA A 273 10.37 -21.65 18.90
CA ALA A 273 11.40 -22.64 18.71
C ALA A 273 12.76 -22.12 19.20
N ASP A 274 13.43 -22.87 20.04
CA ASP A 274 14.82 -22.64 20.40
C ASP A 274 15.72 -22.70 19.15
N HIS A 275 16.61 -21.72 18.99
CA HIS A 275 17.38 -21.53 17.77
C HIS A 275 18.45 -22.61 17.51
N GLU A 276 18.95 -23.27 18.54
CA GLU A 276 19.96 -24.32 18.41
C GLU A 276 19.31 -25.68 18.17
N THR A 277 18.28 -26.00 18.94
CA THR A 277 17.65 -27.31 18.94
C THR A 277 16.46 -27.46 18.02
N GLY A 278 15.84 -26.34 17.63
CA GLY A 278 14.57 -26.28 16.87
C GLY A 278 13.35 -26.75 17.67
N ARG A 279 13.48 -27.03 18.97
CA ARG A 279 12.38 -27.48 19.82
C ARG A 279 11.56 -26.32 20.29
N TYR A 280 10.26 -26.44 20.20
CA TYR A 280 9.32 -25.45 20.73
C TYR A 280 9.20 -25.58 22.25
N ASP A 281 9.41 -24.50 22.96
CA ASP A 281 9.28 -24.42 24.41
C ASP A 281 8.84 -23.02 24.85
N PHE A 282 8.51 -22.88 26.14
CA PHE A 282 8.23 -21.58 26.77
C PHE A 282 9.54 -20.96 27.29
N HIS A 283 9.84 -19.78 26.78
CA HIS A 283 10.97 -18.96 27.22
C HIS A 283 10.44 -17.87 28.14
N GLN A 284 10.85 -17.91 29.40
CA GLN A 284 10.47 -16.88 30.40
C GLN A 284 11.32 -15.64 30.18
N GLU A 285 10.69 -14.51 29.90
CA GLU A 285 11.39 -13.26 29.64
C GLU A 285 10.49 -12.02 29.88
N PRO A 286 11.08 -10.86 30.21
CA PRO A 286 10.33 -9.61 30.21
C PRO A 286 9.90 -9.29 28.78
N ALA A 287 8.59 -9.18 28.57
CA ALA A 287 8.03 -8.77 27.28
C ALA A 287 7.16 -7.55 27.47
N HIS A 288 7.51 -6.48 26.77
CA HIS A 288 6.77 -5.22 26.80
C HIS A 288 5.67 -5.19 25.74
N ILE A 289 4.67 -4.34 25.97
CA ILE A 289 3.53 -4.15 25.10
C ILE A 289 3.85 -3.08 24.09
N LEU A 290 3.66 -3.41 22.84
CA LEU A 290 3.84 -2.51 21.69
C LEU A 290 2.48 -2.19 21.10
N MET A 291 2.26 -0.93 20.74
CA MET A 291 1.02 -0.44 20.16
C MET A 291 1.31 0.51 19.01
N LYS A 292 0.66 0.27 17.88
CA LYS A 292 0.70 1.11 16.69
C LYS A 292 -0.71 1.41 16.22
N VAL A 293 -0.94 2.63 15.79
CA VAL A 293 -2.16 3.06 15.11
C VAL A 293 -1.76 4.02 14.00
N GLU A 294 -2.28 3.80 12.80
CA GLU A 294 -2.12 4.71 11.68
C GLU A 294 -3.40 4.86 10.87
N THR A 295 -3.46 5.88 10.02
CA THR A 295 -4.59 6.14 9.13
C THR A 295 -4.22 5.90 7.67
N HIS A 296 -5.16 5.30 6.92
CA HIS A 296 -5.00 5.08 5.48
C HIS A 296 -6.25 5.56 4.73
N ASN A 297 -6.51 6.86 4.84
CA ASN A 297 -7.78 7.50 4.49
C ASN A 297 -8.01 7.60 2.97
N HIS A 298 -7.05 8.20 2.25
CA HIS A 298 -7.19 8.50 0.83
C HIS A 298 -7.33 7.24 -0.04
N PRO A 299 -6.48 6.22 0.10
CA PRO A 299 -6.64 4.98 -0.65
C PRO A 299 -7.96 4.25 -0.36
N THR A 300 -8.40 4.27 0.91
CA THR A 300 -9.68 3.67 1.31
C THR A 300 -10.88 4.42 0.72
N ALA A 301 -10.78 5.74 0.53
CA ALA A 301 -11.81 6.54 -0.12
C ALA A 301 -11.98 6.20 -1.60
N ILE A 302 -10.92 5.74 -2.27
CA ILE A 302 -10.92 5.45 -3.70
C ILE A 302 -11.23 3.97 -3.96
N SER A 303 -10.60 3.06 -3.21
CA SER A 303 -10.79 1.62 -3.30
C SER A 303 -10.73 0.99 -1.91
N PRO A 304 -11.88 0.76 -1.26
CA PRO A 304 -11.94 0.43 0.16
C PRO A 304 -11.24 -0.87 0.53
N TRP A 305 -11.39 -1.92 -0.28
CA TRP A 305 -10.76 -3.22 0.01
C TRP A 305 -9.21 -3.11 0.00
N PRO A 306 -8.56 -2.76 -1.13
CA PRO A 306 -7.10 -2.69 -1.15
C PRO A 306 -6.56 -1.55 -0.28
N GLY A 307 -7.29 -0.45 -0.14
CA GLY A 307 -6.93 0.66 0.72
C GLY A 307 -6.86 0.26 2.19
N ALA A 308 -7.87 -0.46 2.71
CA ALA A 308 -7.86 -0.93 4.09
C ALA A 308 -6.90 -2.11 4.30
N ALA A 309 -6.76 -2.98 3.32
CA ALA A 309 -5.79 -4.07 3.36
C ALA A 309 -4.36 -3.53 3.52
N THR A 310 -3.97 -2.59 2.67
CA THR A 310 -2.64 -1.96 2.72
C THR A 310 -2.43 -1.14 4.00
N GLY A 311 -3.47 -0.49 4.52
CA GLY A 311 -3.41 0.19 5.82
C GLY A 311 -3.05 -0.77 6.95
N SER A 312 -3.68 -1.97 6.97
CA SER A 312 -3.30 -3.02 7.93
C SER A 312 -1.87 -3.52 7.73
N GLY A 313 -1.41 -3.64 6.48
CA GLY A 313 -0.02 -3.98 6.17
C GLY A 313 0.97 -2.93 6.68
N GLY A 314 0.69 -1.64 6.46
CA GLY A 314 1.53 -0.55 6.97
C GLY A 314 1.68 -0.59 8.49
N GLU A 315 0.59 -0.81 9.19
CA GLU A 315 0.57 -0.91 10.64
C GLU A 315 1.40 -2.13 11.14
N ILE A 316 1.25 -3.30 10.52
CA ILE A 316 2.03 -4.52 10.86
C ILE A 316 3.53 -4.28 10.64
N ARG A 317 3.88 -3.65 9.54
CA ARG A 317 5.27 -3.35 9.16
C ARG A 317 5.95 -2.47 10.22
N ASP A 318 5.25 -1.44 10.67
CA ASP A 318 5.74 -0.55 11.71
C ASP A 318 5.92 -1.25 13.06
N GLU A 319 4.97 -2.11 13.44
CA GLU A 319 5.14 -2.94 14.63
C GLU A 319 6.40 -3.80 14.52
N GLY A 320 6.57 -4.53 13.42
CA GLY A 320 7.71 -5.42 13.20
C GLY A 320 9.05 -4.68 13.19
N ALA A 321 9.08 -3.44 12.68
CA ALA A 321 10.27 -2.60 12.56
C ALA A 321 10.56 -1.75 13.81
N THR A 322 9.86 -1.98 14.92
CA THR A 322 10.12 -1.27 16.18
C THR A 322 11.34 -1.81 16.90
N GLY A 323 12.19 -0.92 17.41
CA GLY A 323 13.39 -1.27 18.16
C GLY A 323 14.40 -2.09 17.36
N ARG A 324 14.71 -3.28 17.86
CA ARG A 324 15.56 -4.29 17.18
C ARG A 324 14.75 -5.48 16.69
N GLY A 325 13.48 -5.26 16.40
CA GLY A 325 12.50 -6.24 15.92
C GLY A 325 11.50 -6.65 17.00
N ALA A 326 10.24 -6.57 16.65
CA ALA A 326 9.11 -6.89 17.51
C ALA A 326 8.17 -7.92 16.87
N LYS A 327 7.19 -8.40 17.63
CA LYS A 327 6.23 -9.41 17.20
C LYS A 327 4.81 -8.85 17.18
N PRO A 328 4.23 -8.53 16.02
CA PRO A 328 2.81 -8.24 15.87
C PRO A 328 1.94 -9.42 16.33
N LYS A 329 0.91 -9.17 17.15
CA LYS A 329 0.08 -10.21 17.76
C LYS A 329 -1.38 -10.16 17.34
N ALA A 330 -1.97 -8.97 17.26
CA ALA A 330 -3.37 -8.81 16.91
C ALA A 330 -3.61 -7.45 16.29
N GLY A 331 -4.54 -7.39 15.34
CA GLY A 331 -4.93 -6.17 14.65
C GLY A 331 -6.37 -5.76 14.91
N LEU A 332 -6.68 -4.52 14.62
CA LEU A 332 -8.01 -3.94 14.57
C LEU A 332 -8.13 -2.94 13.42
N VAL A 333 -9.35 -2.66 13.00
CA VAL A 333 -9.63 -1.62 12.00
C VAL A 333 -10.82 -0.77 12.45
N GLY A 334 -10.75 0.53 12.18
CA GLY A 334 -11.83 1.47 12.50
C GLY A 334 -12.17 2.35 11.31
N PHE A 335 -13.45 2.66 11.15
CA PHE A 335 -13.91 3.51 10.05
C PHE A 335 -14.83 4.61 10.58
N SER A 336 -14.57 5.83 10.13
CA SER A 336 -15.49 6.97 10.29
C SER A 336 -15.84 7.47 8.89
N VAL A 337 -17.14 7.52 8.58
CA VAL A 337 -17.67 7.90 7.27
C VAL A 337 -18.84 8.86 7.41
N SER A 338 -19.29 9.49 6.32
CA SER A 338 -20.54 10.24 6.30
C SER A 338 -21.76 9.31 6.32
N ASN A 339 -22.96 9.86 6.19
CA ASN A 339 -24.20 9.07 6.18
C ASN A 339 -24.19 8.00 5.08
N LEU A 340 -24.71 6.81 5.40
CA LEU A 340 -24.64 5.64 4.53
C LEU A 340 -25.55 5.69 3.32
N ARG A 341 -26.70 6.38 3.44
CA ARG A 341 -27.72 6.46 2.40
C ARG A 341 -28.05 5.08 1.82
N ILE A 342 -28.43 4.16 2.70
CA ILE A 342 -28.70 2.75 2.33
C ILE A 342 -29.90 2.71 1.38
N PRO A 343 -29.76 2.20 0.14
CA PRO A 343 -30.85 2.16 -0.82
C PRO A 343 -32.08 1.40 -0.29
N GLY A 344 -33.24 2.08 -0.32
CA GLY A 344 -34.49 1.56 0.20
C GLY A 344 -34.63 1.59 1.73
N PHE A 345 -33.69 2.23 2.40
CA PHE A 345 -33.71 2.44 3.87
C PHE A 345 -33.13 3.81 4.23
N GLU A 346 -33.36 4.82 3.38
CA GLU A 346 -32.91 6.19 3.59
C GLU A 346 -33.55 6.78 4.85
N GLN A 347 -32.75 7.51 5.62
CA GLN A 347 -33.23 8.11 6.86
C GLN A 347 -33.70 9.55 6.64
N PRO A 348 -34.66 10.07 7.43
CA PRO A 348 -35.24 11.41 7.24
C PRO A 348 -34.24 12.56 7.34
N TRP A 349 -33.09 12.34 7.96
CA TRP A 349 -32.02 13.34 8.14
C TRP A 349 -30.91 13.23 7.09
N GLU A 350 -30.96 12.21 6.22
CA GLU A 350 -29.97 12.04 5.16
C GLU A 350 -30.32 12.89 3.95
N GLU A 351 -29.37 13.65 3.49
CA GLU A 351 -29.47 14.51 2.32
C GLU A 351 -28.32 14.19 1.37
N ASP A 352 -28.59 14.03 0.09
CA ASP A 352 -27.55 13.75 -0.91
C ASP A 352 -26.96 15.05 -1.46
N PHE A 353 -25.73 15.34 -1.10
CA PHE A 353 -24.96 16.50 -1.57
C PHE A 353 -24.06 16.17 -2.76
N GLY A 354 -24.12 14.92 -3.27
CA GLY A 354 -23.17 14.41 -4.23
C GLY A 354 -21.82 14.07 -3.59
N LYS A 355 -20.88 13.68 -4.43
CA LYS A 355 -19.51 13.32 -4.03
C LYS A 355 -18.56 13.51 -5.21
N PRO A 356 -17.25 13.67 -4.99
CA PRO A 356 -16.27 13.57 -6.06
C PRO A 356 -16.37 12.21 -6.78
N GLU A 357 -16.23 12.21 -8.09
CA GLU A 357 -16.45 11.00 -8.91
C GLU A 357 -15.55 9.83 -8.49
N ARG A 358 -14.31 10.14 -8.08
CA ARG A 358 -13.31 9.12 -7.71
C ARG A 358 -13.48 8.54 -6.30
N ILE A 359 -14.20 9.24 -5.42
CA ILE A 359 -14.45 8.75 -4.06
C ILE A 359 -15.69 7.87 -4.09
N VAL A 360 -15.61 6.68 -3.52
CA VAL A 360 -16.73 5.75 -3.41
C VAL A 360 -17.73 6.20 -2.35
N THR A 361 -18.88 5.54 -2.26
CA THR A 361 -19.89 5.88 -1.24
C THR A 361 -19.47 5.46 0.17
N ALA A 362 -20.02 6.09 1.18
CA ALA A 362 -19.83 5.68 2.57
C ALA A 362 -20.26 4.21 2.81
N LEU A 363 -21.29 3.76 2.10
CA LEU A 363 -21.78 2.39 2.15
C LEU A 363 -20.77 1.40 1.56
N ASP A 364 -20.13 1.72 0.43
CA ASP A 364 -19.10 0.88 -0.17
C ASP A 364 -17.90 0.73 0.79
N ILE A 365 -17.48 1.83 1.43
CA ILE A 365 -16.40 1.78 2.43
C ILE A 365 -16.78 0.87 3.60
N MET A 366 -18.02 0.97 4.08
CA MET A 366 -18.52 0.15 5.19
C MET A 366 -18.57 -1.34 4.85
N THR A 367 -18.93 -1.68 3.64
CA THR A 367 -19.10 -3.08 3.22
C THR A 367 -17.79 -3.75 2.83
N GLU A 368 -16.83 -3.01 2.29
CA GLU A 368 -15.60 -3.58 1.70
C GLU A 368 -14.34 -3.32 2.53
N GLY A 369 -14.24 -2.14 3.14
CA GLY A 369 -13.06 -1.77 3.92
C GLY A 369 -12.72 -2.74 5.05
N PRO A 370 -13.69 -3.10 5.94
CA PRO A 370 -13.43 -4.07 7.00
C PRO A 370 -12.97 -5.43 6.50
N LEU A 371 -13.49 -5.86 5.35
CA LEU A 371 -13.10 -7.13 4.74
C LEU A 371 -11.65 -7.10 4.22
N GLY A 372 -11.24 -5.97 3.62
CA GLY A 372 -9.86 -5.78 3.16
C GLY A 372 -8.86 -5.86 4.32
N GLY A 373 -9.10 -5.11 5.39
CA GLY A 373 -8.25 -5.14 6.58
C GLY A 373 -8.20 -6.51 7.26
N ALA A 374 -9.35 -7.19 7.36
CA ALA A 374 -9.43 -8.53 7.93
C ALA A 374 -8.70 -9.57 7.04
N ALA A 375 -8.82 -9.47 5.72
CA ALA A 375 -8.17 -10.37 4.78
C ALA A 375 -6.63 -10.29 4.90
N PHE A 376 -6.08 -9.07 4.98
CA PHE A 376 -4.63 -8.88 5.17
C PHE A 376 -4.15 -9.51 6.47
N ASN A 377 -4.80 -9.22 7.59
CA ASN A 377 -4.45 -9.79 8.89
C ASN A 377 -4.51 -11.32 8.87
N ASN A 378 -5.56 -11.90 8.25
CA ASN A 378 -5.75 -13.33 8.17
C ASN A 378 -4.65 -14.02 7.34
N GLU A 379 -4.28 -13.46 6.19
CA GLU A 379 -3.23 -14.03 5.34
C GLU A 379 -1.83 -13.83 5.95
N PHE A 380 -1.57 -12.70 6.57
CA PHE A 380 -0.36 -12.49 7.37
C PHE A 380 -0.26 -13.48 8.54
N GLY A 381 -1.37 -13.92 9.11
CA GLY A 381 -1.43 -14.92 10.16
C GLY A 381 -1.49 -14.33 11.57
N ARG A 382 -2.17 -13.18 11.73
CA ARG A 382 -2.58 -12.66 13.04
C ARG A 382 -4.09 -12.42 13.07
N PRO A 383 -4.77 -12.51 14.22
CA PRO A 383 -6.19 -12.23 14.32
C PRO A 383 -6.49 -10.74 14.14
N ALA A 384 -7.54 -10.44 13.36
CA ALA A 384 -8.23 -9.16 13.41
C ALA A 384 -9.29 -9.23 14.49
N LEU A 385 -9.04 -8.64 15.67
CA LEU A 385 -9.84 -8.87 16.86
C LEU A 385 -11.08 -8.01 16.93
N ASN A 386 -10.95 -6.73 16.58
CA ASN A 386 -11.95 -5.73 16.88
C ASN A 386 -11.84 -4.55 15.92
N GLY A 387 -12.70 -3.60 16.12
CA GLY A 387 -12.73 -2.35 15.41
C GLY A 387 -13.93 -1.52 15.81
N TYR A 388 -14.13 -0.46 15.09
CA TYR A 388 -15.34 0.34 15.24
C TYR A 388 -15.85 0.77 13.87
N PHE A 389 -17.13 1.10 13.82
CA PHE A 389 -17.76 1.73 12.68
C PHE A 389 -18.63 2.88 13.17
N ARG A 390 -18.46 4.07 12.58
CA ARG A 390 -19.29 5.22 12.92
C ARG A 390 -19.56 6.10 11.71
N THR A 391 -20.72 6.73 11.73
CA THR A 391 -21.12 7.76 10.77
C THR A 391 -21.25 9.11 11.47
N TYR A 392 -20.90 10.18 10.78
CA TYR A 392 -21.19 11.54 11.22
C TYR A 392 -21.35 12.45 10.02
N GLU A 393 -22.47 13.17 9.99
CA GLU A 393 -22.77 14.23 9.04
C GLU A 393 -23.81 15.15 9.67
N GLU A 394 -23.50 16.43 9.81
CA GLU A 394 -24.34 17.38 10.52
C GLU A 394 -24.19 18.79 9.95
N LYS A 395 -25.30 19.52 9.89
CA LYS A 395 -25.31 20.96 9.59
C LYS A 395 -25.02 21.72 10.89
N VAL A 396 -23.95 22.51 10.88
CA VAL A 396 -23.51 23.31 12.02
C VAL A 396 -23.49 24.78 11.66
N ASN A 397 -23.84 25.62 12.63
CA ASN A 397 -23.72 27.07 12.46
C ASN A 397 -22.28 27.51 12.74
N SER A 398 -21.66 28.15 11.76
CA SER A 398 -20.34 28.76 11.88
C SER A 398 -20.42 30.28 11.69
N HIS A 399 -19.29 30.98 11.82
CA HIS A 399 -19.20 32.40 11.53
C HIS A 399 -19.41 32.73 10.04
N ASN A 400 -19.27 31.73 9.16
CA ASN A 400 -19.56 31.85 7.72
C ASN A 400 -21.00 31.46 7.35
N GLY A 401 -21.84 31.15 8.30
CA GLY A 401 -23.19 30.65 8.12
C GLY A 401 -23.33 29.16 8.41
N GLU A 402 -24.34 28.53 7.84
CA GLU A 402 -24.55 27.09 7.98
C GLU A 402 -23.53 26.33 7.12
N GLU A 403 -22.82 25.39 7.76
CA GLU A 403 -21.85 24.51 7.12
C GLU A 403 -22.24 23.05 7.33
N LEU A 404 -22.08 22.23 6.28
CA LEU A 404 -22.19 20.78 6.42
C LEU A 404 -20.83 20.20 6.84
N ARG A 405 -20.82 19.49 7.97
CA ARG A 405 -19.62 18.79 8.46
C ARG A 405 -19.87 17.30 8.54
N GLY A 406 -18.86 16.53 8.13
CA GLY A 406 -18.93 15.07 8.13
C GLY A 406 -17.63 14.45 7.67
N TYR A 407 -17.56 13.14 7.74
CA TYR A 407 -16.41 12.39 7.22
C TYR A 407 -16.61 12.07 5.73
N HIS A 408 -16.73 13.09 4.88
CA HIS A 408 -16.87 12.93 3.43
C HIS A 408 -15.59 12.39 2.79
N LYS A 409 -14.40 12.79 3.29
CA LYS A 409 -13.19 11.99 3.21
C LYS A 409 -13.18 11.09 4.42
N PRO A 410 -13.21 9.75 4.25
CA PRO A 410 -13.31 8.85 5.40
C PRO A 410 -12.04 8.89 6.26
N ILE A 411 -12.16 8.45 7.49
CA ILE A 411 -11.02 8.00 8.28
C ILE A 411 -11.05 6.47 8.28
N MET A 412 -10.01 5.87 7.76
CA MET A 412 -9.67 4.46 7.96
C MET A 412 -8.51 4.39 8.92
N LEU A 413 -8.70 3.67 10.00
CA LEU A 413 -7.74 3.50 11.06
C LEU A 413 -7.36 2.03 11.15
N ALA A 414 -6.07 1.73 10.96
CA ALA A 414 -5.48 0.44 11.23
C ALA A 414 -4.73 0.52 12.56
N GLY A 415 -4.92 -0.46 13.41
CA GLY A 415 -4.26 -0.53 14.70
C GLY A 415 -3.84 -1.94 15.03
N GLY A 416 -2.84 -2.06 15.89
CA GLY A 416 -2.35 -3.32 16.36
C GLY A 416 -1.73 -3.26 17.73
N ILE A 417 -1.59 -4.46 18.28
CA ILE A 417 -0.91 -4.71 19.54
C ILE A 417 0.06 -5.87 19.35
N GLY A 418 1.26 -5.68 19.82
CA GLY A 418 2.32 -6.68 19.76
C GLY A 418 3.13 -6.76 21.03
N ASN A 419 4.23 -7.46 20.98
CA ASN A 419 5.20 -7.46 22.06
C ASN A 419 6.65 -7.41 21.56
N ILE A 420 7.50 -6.86 22.43
CA ILE A 420 8.92 -6.70 22.19
C ILE A 420 9.69 -7.14 23.44
N ARG A 421 10.88 -7.70 23.26
CA ARG A 421 11.78 -8.02 24.36
C ARG A 421 12.28 -6.73 25.04
N ALA A 422 12.51 -6.78 26.33
CA ALA A 422 12.99 -5.62 27.09
C ALA A 422 14.30 -5.05 26.55
N ASP A 423 15.25 -5.91 26.19
CA ASP A 423 16.57 -5.57 25.64
C ASP A 423 16.54 -5.13 24.15
N HIS A 424 15.40 -5.25 23.48
CA HIS A 424 15.24 -4.87 22.07
C HIS A 424 14.45 -3.56 21.88
N VAL A 425 13.94 -2.93 22.92
CA VAL A 425 13.11 -1.70 22.83
C VAL A 425 13.88 -0.54 22.20
N GLN A 426 15.17 -0.41 22.53
CA GLN A 426 15.99 0.66 21.98
C GLN A 426 16.78 0.16 20.77
N LYS A 427 16.82 0.96 19.71
CA LYS A 427 17.67 0.72 18.55
C LYS A 427 19.14 0.79 18.95
N GLY A 428 19.97 -0.06 18.36
CA GLY A 428 21.40 -0.11 18.63
C GLY A 428 22.19 0.89 17.79
N GLU A 429 23.47 1.08 18.12
CA GLU A 429 24.38 1.90 17.33
C GLU A 429 24.76 1.19 16.02
N ILE A 430 24.72 1.95 14.92
CA ILE A 430 25.18 1.44 13.62
C ILE A 430 26.71 1.55 13.57
N ASN A 431 27.37 0.41 13.63
CA ASN A 431 28.83 0.32 13.61
C ASN A 431 29.40 0.41 12.19
N VAL A 432 30.66 0.83 12.07
CA VAL A 432 31.39 0.78 10.80
C VAL A 432 31.47 -0.66 10.30
N GLY A 433 31.07 -0.92 9.07
CA GLY A 433 31.03 -2.26 8.49
C GLY A 433 29.71 -3.00 8.70
N ALA A 434 28.72 -2.41 9.40
CA ALA A 434 27.37 -2.94 9.44
C ALA A 434 26.81 -3.10 8.03
N LYS A 435 26.06 -4.18 7.80
CA LYS A 435 25.43 -4.44 6.51
C LYS A 435 24.02 -3.84 6.49
N LEU A 436 23.70 -3.16 5.41
CA LEU A 436 22.34 -2.76 5.09
C LEU A 436 21.67 -3.92 4.35
N VAL A 437 20.54 -4.39 4.87
CA VAL A 437 19.77 -5.48 4.29
C VAL A 437 18.36 -4.97 3.99
N VAL A 438 17.93 -5.10 2.75
CA VAL A 438 16.55 -4.80 2.33
C VAL A 438 15.76 -6.11 2.36
N LEU A 439 14.72 -6.16 3.21
CA LEU A 439 13.79 -7.30 3.28
C LEU A 439 12.51 -6.94 2.54
N GLY A 440 12.13 -7.76 1.59
CA GLY A 440 10.90 -7.57 0.83
C GLY A 440 10.88 -8.35 -0.48
N GLY A 441 9.87 -8.07 -1.26
CA GLY A 441 9.75 -8.56 -2.63
C GLY A 441 10.40 -7.61 -3.65
N PRO A 442 10.17 -7.85 -4.95
CA PRO A 442 10.61 -6.95 -5.99
C PRO A 442 9.95 -5.57 -5.82
N ALA A 443 10.71 -4.51 -6.07
CA ALA A 443 10.16 -3.18 -6.09
C ALA A 443 9.14 -3.03 -7.23
N MET A 444 8.13 -2.26 -6.95
CA MET A 444 7.08 -1.95 -7.90
C MET A 444 6.86 -0.45 -7.90
N ASN A 445 6.48 0.07 -9.06
CA ASN A 445 6.20 1.48 -9.25
C ASN A 445 4.81 1.84 -8.71
N ILE A 446 4.60 1.63 -7.42
CA ILE A 446 3.34 1.89 -6.71
C ILE A 446 3.62 2.65 -5.41
N GLY A 447 2.64 3.44 -4.98
CA GLY A 447 2.81 4.34 -3.84
C GLY A 447 3.65 5.58 -4.15
N LEU A 448 4.18 5.70 -5.36
CA LEU A 448 4.91 6.86 -5.82
C LEU A 448 4.01 8.11 -5.78
N GLY A 449 4.47 9.16 -5.11
CA GLY A 449 3.68 10.36 -4.91
C GLY A 449 2.58 10.26 -3.85
N GLY A 450 2.46 9.13 -3.13
CA GLY A 450 1.45 8.95 -2.08
C GLY A 450 1.55 9.98 -0.97
N GLY A 451 2.76 10.37 -0.58
CA GLY A 451 2.99 11.44 0.38
C GLY A 451 2.51 12.81 -0.15
N ALA A 452 2.78 13.14 -1.41
CA ALA A 452 2.28 14.35 -2.05
C ALA A 452 0.76 14.33 -2.19
N ALA A 453 0.16 13.23 -2.63
CA ALA A 453 -1.30 13.07 -2.73
C ALA A 453 -2.00 13.25 -1.37
N SER A 454 -1.40 12.81 -0.27
CA SER A 454 -1.93 13.00 1.07
C SER A 454 -1.92 14.46 1.53
N SER A 455 -1.05 15.30 0.95
CA SER A 455 -0.95 16.74 1.23
C SER A 455 -1.95 17.58 0.44
N MET A 456 -2.62 17.02 -0.56
CA MET A 456 -3.61 17.71 -1.39
C MET A 456 -5.02 17.59 -0.82
N ALA A 457 -5.85 18.58 -1.10
CA ALA A 457 -7.28 18.48 -0.79
C ALA A 457 -7.94 17.39 -1.64
N SER A 458 -8.92 16.69 -1.06
CA SER A 458 -9.63 15.60 -1.74
C SER A 458 -10.25 16.05 -3.06
N GLY A 459 -9.99 15.32 -4.14
CA GLY A 459 -10.51 15.59 -5.47
C GLY A 459 -9.71 16.62 -6.29
N GLN A 460 -8.61 17.18 -5.77
CA GLN A 460 -7.75 18.12 -6.51
C GLN A 460 -6.57 17.41 -7.23
N SER A 461 -6.22 16.20 -6.83
CA SER A 461 -5.17 15.42 -7.48
C SER A 461 -5.61 14.89 -8.85
N ASP A 462 -4.63 14.62 -9.72
CA ASP A 462 -4.88 13.91 -10.97
C ASP A 462 -5.31 12.46 -10.70
N ALA A 463 -6.18 11.91 -11.54
CA ALA A 463 -6.66 10.53 -11.39
C ALA A 463 -5.52 9.50 -11.43
N ASP A 464 -4.54 9.70 -12.31
CA ASP A 464 -3.41 8.78 -12.43
C ASP A 464 -2.51 8.85 -11.19
N LEU A 465 -2.33 10.03 -10.59
CA LEU A 465 -1.61 10.19 -9.34
C LEU A 465 -2.34 9.51 -8.18
N ASP A 466 -3.66 9.66 -8.10
CA ASP A 466 -4.48 8.99 -7.09
C ASP A 466 -4.34 7.46 -7.19
N PHE A 467 -4.43 6.91 -8.40
CA PHE A 467 -4.28 5.47 -8.62
C PHE A 467 -2.85 4.96 -8.39
N ALA A 468 -1.84 5.76 -8.65
CA ALA A 468 -0.45 5.43 -8.34
C ALA A 468 -0.11 5.55 -6.86
N SER A 469 -0.91 6.27 -6.07
CA SER A 469 -0.67 6.51 -4.63
C SER A 469 -1.00 5.31 -3.74
N VAL A 470 -1.77 4.34 -4.22
CA VAL A 470 -2.16 3.16 -3.43
C VAL A 470 -1.11 2.08 -3.57
N GLN A 471 -0.57 1.67 -2.43
CA GLN A 471 0.33 0.53 -2.34
C GLN A 471 -0.40 -0.78 -2.64
N ARG A 472 0.35 -1.81 -3.06
CA ARG A 472 -0.17 -3.16 -3.24
C ARG A 472 -0.07 -3.93 -1.94
N ASP A 473 -1.12 -4.64 -1.59
CA ASP A 473 -1.09 -5.58 -0.49
C ASP A 473 -0.34 -6.86 -0.89
N ASN A 474 0.61 -7.26 -0.06
CA ASN A 474 1.29 -8.54 -0.18
C ASN A 474 1.54 -9.14 1.22
N PRO A 475 0.49 -9.61 1.89
CA PRO A 475 0.57 -10.10 3.26
C PRO A 475 1.48 -11.32 3.40
N GLU A 476 1.59 -12.14 2.38
CA GLU A 476 2.47 -13.32 2.38
C GLU A 476 3.96 -12.93 2.38
N MET A 477 4.34 -11.95 1.55
CA MET A 477 5.71 -11.43 1.53
C MET A 477 6.05 -10.74 2.86
N GLU A 478 5.13 -9.95 3.38
CA GLU A 478 5.32 -9.28 4.68
C GLU A 478 5.44 -10.29 5.82
N ARG A 479 4.69 -11.40 5.77
CA ARG A 479 4.86 -12.52 6.70
C ARG A 479 6.24 -13.14 6.60
N ARG A 480 6.79 -13.33 5.40
CA ARG A 480 8.17 -13.83 5.21
C ARG A 480 9.20 -12.89 5.84
N CYS A 481 9.05 -11.58 5.64
CA CYS A 481 9.91 -10.58 6.28
C CYS A 481 9.82 -10.67 7.81
N GLN A 482 8.62 -10.78 8.35
CA GLN A 482 8.40 -10.93 9.79
C GLN A 482 9.02 -12.23 10.34
N GLU A 483 8.99 -13.34 9.59
CA GLU A 483 9.66 -14.59 10.01
C GLU A 483 11.18 -14.42 10.12
N VAL A 484 11.80 -13.61 9.27
CA VAL A 484 13.23 -13.27 9.39
C VAL A 484 13.46 -12.44 10.65
N ILE A 485 12.65 -11.43 10.89
CA ILE A 485 12.72 -10.59 12.11
C ILE A 485 12.52 -11.45 13.35
N ASP A 486 11.54 -12.35 13.34
CA ASP A 486 11.25 -13.28 14.43
C ASP A 486 12.44 -14.18 14.74
N ARG A 487 13.09 -14.74 13.72
CA ARG A 487 14.32 -15.54 13.90
C ARG A 487 15.45 -14.74 14.50
N CYS A 488 15.58 -13.46 14.15
CA CYS A 488 16.63 -12.60 14.67
C CYS A 488 16.39 -12.25 16.15
N TRP A 489 15.21 -11.78 16.54
CA TRP A 489 14.96 -11.40 17.94
C TRP A 489 14.93 -12.62 18.88
N GLN A 490 14.62 -13.82 18.38
CA GLN A 490 14.68 -15.08 19.17
C GLN A 490 16.10 -15.43 19.63
N LEU A 491 17.13 -14.88 18.97
CA LEU A 491 18.53 -15.07 19.37
C LEU A 491 18.93 -14.28 20.64
N GLY A 492 18.05 -13.46 21.19
CA GLY A 492 18.36 -12.66 22.38
C GLY A 492 19.54 -11.71 22.16
N ASP A 493 20.56 -11.83 22.99
CA ASP A 493 21.77 -11.00 22.90
C ASP A 493 22.52 -11.16 21.57
N ALA A 494 22.38 -12.31 20.93
CA ALA A 494 22.98 -12.59 19.63
C ALA A 494 22.14 -12.06 18.44
N ASN A 495 21.08 -11.31 18.68
CA ASN A 495 20.28 -10.68 17.63
C ASN A 495 21.16 -9.83 16.69
N PRO A 496 21.28 -10.18 15.40
CA PRO A 496 22.12 -9.46 14.45
C PRO A 496 21.55 -8.09 14.05
N ILE A 497 20.28 -7.82 14.32
CA ILE A 497 19.64 -6.55 14.01
C ILE A 497 20.12 -5.49 15.02
N LEU A 498 20.85 -4.51 14.51
CA LEU A 498 21.24 -3.34 15.28
C LEU A 498 20.16 -2.25 15.21
N PHE A 499 19.66 -2.03 14.01
CA PHE A 499 18.73 -0.99 13.68
C PHE A 499 17.81 -1.48 12.56
N ILE A 500 16.53 -1.24 12.67
CA ILE A 500 15.55 -1.59 11.66
C ILE A 500 14.65 -0.38 11.36
N HIS A 501 14.31 -0.19 10.10
CA HIS A 501 13.40 0.84 9.63
C HIS A 501 12.45 0.22 8.61
N ASP A 502 11.20 0.62 8.62
CA ASP A 502 10.25 0.18 7.60
C ASP A 502 10.46 0.92 6.27
N VAL A 503 9.92 0.38 5.20
CA VAL A 503 9.86 1.02 3.89
C VAL A 503 8.40 1.34 3.60
N GLY A 504 8.01 2.56 3.87
CA GLY A 504 6.66 3.08 3.68
C GLY A 504 6.50 3.91 2.40
N ALA A 505 5.65 4.93 2.46
CA ALA A 505 5.48 5.90 1.39
C ALA A 505 6.82 6.61 1.09
N GLY A 506 7.13 6.79 -0.19
CA GLY A 506 8.42 7.31 -0.63
C GLY A 506 9.50 6.24 -0.84
N GLY A 507 9.21 4.98 -0.47
CA GLY A 507 10.06 3.84 -0.77
C GLY A 507 11.47 3.95 -0.16
N LEU A 508 12.44 3.32 -0.82
CA LEU A 508 13.84 3.32 -0.37
C LEU A 508 14.48 4.72 -0.37
N SER A 509 13.97 5.65 -1.18
CA SER A 509 14.46 7.02 -1.24
C SER A 509 14.19 7.81 0.05
N ASN A 510 13.21 7.38 0.84
CA ASN A 510 12.86 7.93 2.14
C ASN A 510 13.48 7.09 3.26
N ALA A 511 13.28 5.78 3.25
CA ALA A 511 13.71 4.87 4.30
C ALA A 511 15.24 4.85 4.52
N MET A 512 16.04 4.88 3.44
CA MET A 512 17.50 4.85 3.56
C MET A 512 18.08 6.12 4.21
N PRO A 513 17.72 7.35 3.77
CA PRO A 513 18.14 8.57 4.45
C PRO A 513 17.68 8.63 5.92
N GLU A 514 16.44 8.24 6.21
CA GLU A 514 15.90 8.21 7.57
C GLU A 514 16.67 7.23 8.44
N LEU A 515 16.90 6.02 7.98
CA LEU A 515 17.66 5.00 8.71
C LEU A 515 19.06 5.50 9.10
N VAL A 516 19.80 6.10 8.17
CA VAL A 516 21.17 6.56 8.47
C VAL A 516 21.16 7.83 9.32
N SER A 517 20.19 8.72 9.13
CA SER A 517 20.01 9.92 9.94
C SER A 517 19.72 9.57 11.39
N ASP A 518 18.73 8.71 11.63
CA ASP A 518 18.34 8.26 12.96
C ASP A 518 19.43 7.44 13.65
N GLY A 519 20.19 6.68 12.86
CA GLY A 519 21.36 5.94 13.32
C GLY A 519 22.61 6.81 13.53
N GLY A 520 22.52 8.15 13.36
CA GLY A 520 23.63 9.09 13.55
C GLY A 520 24.76 8.90 12.53
N ARG A 521 24.44 8.50 11.31
CA ARG A 521 25.41 8.22 10.23
C ARG A 521 25.05 8.99 8.96
N GLY A 522 25.99 9.07 8.04
CA GLY A 522 25.75 9.37 6.64
C GLY A 522 25.78 8.10 5.82
N GLY A 523 25.18 8.11 4.62
CA GLY A 523 25.14 6.96 3.73
C GLY A 523 25.55 7.31 2.32
N LYS A 524 26.16 6.34 1.62
CA LYS A 524 26.35 6.34 0.19
C LYS A 524 25.78 5.04 -0.34
N PHE A 525 24.77 5.15 -1.17
CA PHE A 525 24.02 4.02 -1.69
C PHE A 525 24.24 3.91 -3.22
N GLU A 526 24.61 2.73 -3.69
CA GLU A 526 24.61 2.43 -5.11
C GLU A 526 23.28 1.77 -5.47
N LEU A 527 22.36 2.56 -6.01
CA LEU A 527 21.01 2.12 -6.30
C LEU A 527 20.96 0.95 -7.30
N ARG A 528 21.95 0.84 -8.19
CA ARG A 528 22.04 -0.26 -9.16
C ARG A 528 22.38 -1.61 -8.54
N ASP A 529 22.90 -1.62 -7.31
CA ASP A 529 23.11 -2.87 -6.55
C ASP A 529 21.79 -3.43 -6.00
N ILE A 530 20.73 -2.62 -6.00
CA ILE A 530 19.40 -3.07 -5.67
C ILE A 530 18.80 -3.70 -6.94
N CYS A 531 18.62 -5.02 -6.94
CA CYS A 531 18.12 -5.80 -8.09
C CYS A 531 16.85 -5.24 -8.76
N LEU A 532 16.14 -4.43 -8.05
CA LEU A 532 14.89 -3.80 -8.41
C LEU A 532 15.02 -2.75 -9.52
N LEU A 533 16.17 -2.12 -9.66
CA LEU A 533 16.42 -1.11 -10.70
C LEU A 533 16.41 -1.67 -12.12
N TYR A 534 16.63 -2.97 -12.26
CA TYR A 534 16.54 -3.64 -13.55
C TYR A 534 15.10 -3.81 -14.04
N THR A 535 14.14 -3.72 -13.14
CA THR A 535 12.70 -3.84 -13.43
C THR A 535 11.97 -2.52 -13.34
N SER A 536 12.63 -1.45 -12.90
CA SER A 536 12.03 -0.13 -12.78
C SER A 536 11.89 0.55 -14.14
N PRO A 537 10.70 1.02 -14.51
CA PRO A 537 10.47 1.70 -15.77
C PRO A 537 11.09 3.11 -15.83
N SER A 538 11.62 3.64 -14.71
CA SER A 538 12.13 5.01 -14.66
C SER A 538 13.22 5.16 -13.59
N PRO A 539 14.21 6.06 -13.78
CA PRO A 539 15.16 6.43 -12.73
C PRO A 539 14.48 6.98 -11.47
N ARG A 540 13.29 7.57 -11.61
CA ARG A 540 12.48 8.03 -10.49
C ARG A 540 12.03 6.86 -9.62
N ASP A 541 11.61 5.79 -10.28
CA ASP A 541 11.15 4.58 -9.61
C ASP A 541 12.29 3.91 -8.87
N GLY A 542 13.48 3.89 -9.46
CA GLY A 542 14.70 3.42 -8.82
C GLY A 542 15.16 4.26 -7.64
N ALA A 543 14.81 5.56 -7.61
CA ALA A 543 15.12 6.43 -6.49
C ALA A 543 14.07 6.34 -5.35
N THR A 544 12.87 5.89 -5.69
CA THR A 544 11.74 5.82 -4.76
C THR A 544 11.37 4.40 -4.31
N SER A 545 11.92 3.39 -4.96
CA SER A 545 11.62 1.96 -4.67
C SER A 545 12.60 1.27 -3.75
#